data_1c1e1fedd61fc638bfb067a39656c106
#
_entry.id   1c1e1fedd61fc638bfb067a39656c106
#
_cell.length_a   1.000
_cell.length_b   1.000
_cell.length_c   1.000
_cell.angle_alpha   90.00
_cell.angle_beta   90.00
_cell.angle_gamma   90.00
#
_symmetry.space_group_name_H-M   'P 1'
#
loop_
_entity.id
_entity.type
_entity.pdbx_description
1 polymer ?
#
loop_
_entity_poly.entity_id
_entity_poly.type
_entity_poly.pdbx_seq_one_letter_code
_entity_poly.pdbx_strand_id
1 'polypeptide(L)'
;LENIFTKREDLLLVIFLFALILLLLSFVNRSIFGWELMTQLTQIIGIIILLVALVLLIHFVHDSVKTRLIQQKEEQSLEKMKVQYQYYEERLKDEQRVREIYHDMKNHLLVLQAQLKESRNTDNQGKRQETEKMISKLQNEISAYGNYIQTGNAFLDVILKDKMAQAKEKQIDFLAEIDFSKGGFIEGLDISTIFGNAFDNAIEACIKLPEKERMITVKTGVRNHFFLILIENSAKDFSETTTKEDDFLHGFGKKNIQKSVERYQGSCQWNYENGIFSLSILFPLQNI
;
A
#
# COMPACT_ATOMS: atom_id res chain seq x y z
N LEU A 1 -9.64 -7.58 -24.65
CA LEU A 1 -9.55 -8.80 -23.81
C LEU A 1 -10.80 -9.69 -23.93
N GLU A 2 -12.00 -9.14 -23.95
CA GLU A 2 -13.25 -9.90 -24.14
C GLU A 2 -13.25 -10.74 -25.45
N ASN A 3 -12.72 -10.21 -26.54
CA ASN A 3 -12.71 -10.89 -27.84
C ASN A 3 -11.73 -12.07 -27.96
N ILE A 4 -10.76 -12.21 -27.06
CA ILE A 4 -9.79 -13.32 -27.07
C ILE A 4 -10.35 -14.50 -26.26
N PHE A 5 -11.13 -14.23 -25.22
CA PHE A 5 -11.74 -15.25 -24.39
C PHE A 5 -12.86 -16.00 -25.13
N THR A 6 -13.73 -15.29 -25.84
CA THR A 6 -14.80 -15.90 -26.66
C THR A 6 -14.26 -16.86 -27.73
N LYS A 7 -13.18 -16.52 -28.41
CA LYS A 7 -12.57 -17.41 -29.45
C LYS A 7 -12.00 -18.72 -28.90
N ARG A 8 -11.48 -18.73 -27.66
CA ARG A 8 -10.97 -19.96 -27.05
C ARG A 8 -12.07 -20.87 -26.52
N GLU A 9 -13.11 -20.29 -25.93
CA GLU A 9 -14.30 -21.01 -25.49
C GLU A 9 -15.02 -21.66 -26.68
N ASP A 10 -15.20 -20.91 -27.76
CA ASP A 10 -15.80 -21.40 -29.00
C ASP A 10 -14.98 -22.54 -29.62
N LEU A 11 -13.64 -22.44 -29.61
CA LEU A 11 -12.78 -23.48 -30.13
C LEU A 11 -12.87 -24.79 -29.33
N LEU A 12 -12.90 -24.71 -28.00
CA LEU A 12 -13.05 -25.89 -27.15
C LEU A 12 -14.40 -26.57 -27.34
N LEU A 13 -15.47 -25.76 -27.49
CA LEU A 13 -16.82 -26.25 -27.75
C LEU A 13 -16.91 -26.93 -29.12
N VAL A 14 -16.23 -26.38 -30.14
CA VAL A 14 -16.15 -26.99 -31.47
C VAL A 14 -15.41 -28.32 -31.41
N ILE A 15 -14.27 -28.42 -30.72
CA ILE A 15 -13.51 -29.67 -30.54
C ILE A 15 -14.35 -30.73 -29.84
N PHE A 16 -15.08 -30.34 -28.77
CA PHE A 16 -15.96 -31.24 -28.03
C PHE A 16 -17.11 -31.76 -28.90
N LEU A 17 -17.78 -30.89 -29.66
CA LEU A 17 -18.84 -31.25 -30.59
C LEU A 17 -18.33 -32.18 -31.70
N PHE A 18 -17.15 -31.89 -32.24
CA PHE A 18 -16.52 -32.73 -33.26
C PHE A 18 -16.20 -34.14 -32.73
N ALA A 19 -15.69 -34.28 -31.53
CA ALA A 19 -15.46 -35.56 -30.88
C ALA A 19 -16.75 -36.36 -30.67
N LEU A 20 -17.86 -35.67 -30.28
CA LEU A 20 -19.18 -36.26 -30.07
C LEU A 20 -19.75 -36.76 -31.40
N ILE A 21 -19.59 -36.00 -32.49
CA ILE A 21 -20.02 -36.39 -33.84
C ILE A 21 -19.26 -37.65 -34.33
N LEU A 22 -17.95 -37.71 -34.09
CA LEU A 22 -17.14 -38.89 -34.43
C LEU A 22 -17.57 -40.16 -33.70
N LEU A 23 -17.91 -40.03 -32.40
CA LEU A 23 -18.47 -41.14 -31.62
C LEU A 23 -19.83 -41.62 -32.15
N LEU A 24 -20.73 -40.69 -32.50
CA LEU A 24 -22.04 -41.01 -33.08
C LEU A 24 -21.89 -41.68 -34.45
N LEU A 25 -21.03 -41.16 -35.33
CA LEU A 25 -20.72 -41.74 -36.63
C LEU A 25 -20.18 -43.17 -36.51
N SER A 26 -19.32 -43.43 -35.55
CA SER A 26 -18.79 -44.73 -35.22
C SER A 26 -19.90 -45.73 -34.83
N PHE A 27 -20.85 -45.28 -34.00
CA PHE A 27 -21.98 -46.11 -33.58
C PHE A 27 -22.89 -46.46 -34.75
N VAL A 28 -23.19 -45.49 -35.63
CA VAL A 28 -23.99 -45.67 -36.84
C VAL A 28 -23.32 -46.64 -37.81
N ASN A 29 -22.04 -46.49 -38.04
CA ASN A 29 -21.25 -47.35 -38.95
C ASN A 29 -21.23 -48.82 -38.51
N ARG A 30 -21.13 -49.06 -37.18
CA ARG A 30 -21.22 -50.43 -36.62
C ARG A 30 -22.61 -51.05 -36.87
N SER A 31 -23.65 -50.26 -36.74
CA SER A 31 -25.04 -50.74 -36.88
C SER A 31 -25.42 -51.05 -38.32
N ILE A 32 -24.85 -50.32 -39.31
CA ILE A 32 -25.28 -50.44 -40.74
C ILE A 32 -24.31 -51.33 -41.54
N PHE A 33 -22.99 -51.26 -41.33
CA PHE A 33 -22.04 -51.87 -42.23
C PHE A 33 -21.24 -53.07 -41.64
N GLY A 34 -21.33 -53.36 -40.34
CA GLY A 34 -20.68 -54.51 -39.72
C GLY A 34 -19.15 -54.51 -39.76
N TRP A 35 -18.52 -53.37 -40.03
CA TRP A 35 -17.03 -53.21 -40.15
C TRP A 35 -16.37 -53.08 -38.78
N GLU A 36 -16.12 -54.19 -38.13
CA GLU A 36 -15.62 -54.22 -36.77
C GLU A 36 -14.28 -53.49 -36.57
N LEU A 37 -13.32 -53.67 -37.44
CA LEU A 37 -11.96 -53.09 -37.27
C LEU A 37 -11.99 -51.57 -37.43
N MET A 38 -12.66 -51.04 -38.44
CA MET A 38 -12.78 -49.60 -38.69
C MET A 38 -13.57 -48.88 -37.59
N THR A 39 -14.60 -49.50 -37.02
CA THR A 39 -15.40 -48.96 -35.95
C THR A 39 -14.60 -48.90 -34.64
N GLN A 40 -13.76 -49.90 -34.33
CA GLN A 40 -12.85 -49.88 -33.17
C GLN A 40 -11.83 -48.77 -33.26
N LEU A 41 -11.18 -48.58 -34.42
CA LEU A 41 -10.21 -47.49 -34.61
C LEU A 41 -10.84 -46.10 -34.46
N THR A 42 -12.04 -45.87 -35.05
CA THR A 42 -12.73 -44.58 -34.93
C THR A 42 -13.18 -44.28 -33.48
N GLN A 43 -13.58 -45.31 -32.73
CA GLN A 43 -13.90 -45.20 -31.31
C GLN A 43 -12.70 -44.82 -30.45
N ILE A 44 -11.53 -45.49 -30.68
CA ILE A 44 -10.30 -45.16 -29.95
C ILE A 44 -9.85 -43.74 -30.23
N ILE A 45 -9.87 -43.31 -31.49
CA ILE A 45 -9.54 -41.92 -31.87
C ILE A 45 -10.49 -40.91 -31.21
N GLY A 46 -11.80 -41.18 -31.23
CA GLY A 46 -12.81 -40.34 -30.58
C GLY A 46 -12.61 -40.20 -29.08
N ILE A 47 -12.25 -41.31 -28.39
CA ILE A 47 -11.96 -41.29 -26.96
C ILE A 47 -10.67 -40.48 -26.67
N ILE A 48 -9.64 -40.60 -27.47
CA ILE A 48 -8.40 -39.84 -27.31
C ILE A 48 -8.68 -38.33 -27.48
N ILE A 49 -9.43 -37.94 -28.51
CA ILE A 49 -9.80 -36.53 -28.74
C ILE A 49 -10.62 -36.00 -27.56
N LEU A 50 -11.53 -36.80 -27.04
CA LEU A 50 -12.38 -36.41 -25.90
C LEU A 50 -11.55 -36.23 -24.62
N LEU A 51 -10.56 -37.09 -24.37
CA LEU A 51 -9.65 -36.95 -23.23
C LEU A 51 -8.77 -35.73 -23.38
N VAL A 52 -8.23 -35.45 -24.56
CA VAL A 52 -7.44 -34.24 -24.84
C VAL A 52 -8.31 -32.99 -24.62
N ALA A 53 -9.55 -32.95 -25.13
CA ALA A 53 -10.49 -31.86 -24.93
C ALA A 53 -10.79 -31.64 -23.46
N LEU A 54 -10.98 -32.72 -22.68
CA LEU A 54 -11.21 -32.64 -21.24
C LEU A 54 -10.01 -32.02 -20.49
N VAL A 55 -8.78 -32.45 -20.81
CA VAL A 55 -7.57 -31.87 -20.21
C VAL A 55 -7.44 -30.38 -20.55
N LEU A 56 -7.70 -30.00 -21.80
CA LEU A 56 -7.68 -28.60 -22.22
C LEU A 56 -8.75 -27.78 -21.52
N LEU A 57 -9.95 -28.34 -21.32
CA LEU A 57 -11.03 -27.68 -20.58
C LEU A 57 -10.66 -27.44 -19.12
N ILE A 58 -10.09 -28.46 -18.45
CA ILE A 58 -9.63 -28.33 -17.07
C ILE A 58 -8.55 -27.25 -16.96
N HIS A 59 -7.60 -27.23 -17.87
CA HIS A 59 -6.53 -26.22 -17.91
C HIS A 59 -7.12 -24.81 -18.13
N PHE A 60 -8.04 -24.68 -19.08
CA PHE A 60 -8.73 -23.42 -19.36
C PHE A 60 -9.52 -22.89 -18.15
N VAL A 61 -10.31 -23.76 -17.50
CA VAL A 61 -11.05 -23.39 -16.29
C VAL A 61 -10.11 -22.95 -15.18
N HIS A 62 -9.01 -23.69 -14.99
CA HIS A 62 -8.01 -23.35 -13.99
C HIS A 62 -7.40 -21.95 -14.24
N ASP A 63 -6.99 -21.67 -15.49
CA ASP A 63 -6.43 -20.37 -15.86
C ASP A 63 -7.45 -19.23 -15.75
N SER A 64 -8.69 -19.49 -16.14
CA SER A 64 -9.77 -18.49 -16.03
C SER A 64 -10.07 -18.14 -14.58
N VAL A 65 -10.16 -19.14 -13.70
CA VAL A 65 -10.37 -18.92 -12.25
C VAL A 65 -9.19 -18.13 -11.65
N LYS A 66 -7.95 -18.51 -11.98
CA LYS A 66 -6.75 -17.83 -11.51
C LYS A 66 -6.72 -16.36 -11.96
N THR A 67 -7.06 -16.08 -13.21
CA THR A 67 -7.08 -14.72 -13.76
C THR A 67 -8.14 -13.87 -13.06
N ARG A 68 -9.36 -14.39 -12.88
CA ARG A 68 -10.44 -13.71 -12.14
C ARG A 68 -10.03 -13.41 -10.69
N LEU A 69 -9.40 -14.37 -10.03
CA LEU A 69 -8.93 -14.18 -8.65
C LEU A 69 -7.87 -13.07 -8.54
N ILE A 70 -6.95 -13.00 -9.51
CA ILE A 70 -5.94 -11.93 -9.57
C ILE A 70 -6.60 -10.58 -9.79
N GLN A 71 -7.54 -10.47 -10.75
CA GLN A 71 -8.27 -9.23 -11.02
C GLN A 71 -9.05 -8.76 -9.80
N GLN A 72 -9.79 -9.64 -9.15
CA GLN A 72 -10.55 -9.32 -7.94
C GLN A 72 -9.65 -8.80 -6.80
N LYS A 73 -8.47 -9.40 -6.64
CA LYS A 73 -7.50 -8.92 -5.64
C LYS A 73 -6.87 -7.57 -6.02
N GLU A 74 -6.59 -7.34 -7.30
CA GLU A 74 -6.12 -6.03 -7.76
C GLU A 74 -7.17 -4.94 -7.51
N GLU A 75 -8.44 -5.20 -7.79
CA GLU A 75 -9.55 -4.29 -7.49
C GLU A 75 -9.67 -4.00 -5.99
N GLN A 76 -9.65 -5.03 -5.14
CA GLN A 76 -9.68 -4.87 -3.69
C GLN A 76 -8.49 -4.08 -3.16
N SER A 77 -7.29 -4.30 -3.72
CA SER A 77 -6.09 -3.56 -3.36
C SER A 77 -6.22 -2.08 -3.72
N LEU A 78 -6.76 -1.80 -4.90
CA LEU A 78 -6.98 -0.43 -5.38
C LEU A 78 -8.05 0.30 -4.56
N GLU A 79 -9.09 -0.39 -4.16
CA GLU A 79 -10.13 0.14 -3.27
C GLU A 79 -9.57 0.47 -1.89
N LYS A 80 -8.78 -0.43 -1.29
CA LYS A 80 -8.09 -0.18 -0.02
C LYS A 80 -7.19 1.06 -0.09
N MET A 81 -6.43 1.22 -1.18
CA MET A 81 -5.59 2.40 -1.39
C MET A 81 -6.40 3.69 -1.45
N LYS A 82 -7.54 3.69 -2.16
CA LYS A 82 -8.44 4.86 -2.22
C LYS A 82 -9.01 5.21 -0.85
N VAL A 83 -9.49 4.23 -0.10
CA VAL A 83 -10.02 4.44 1.25
C VAL A 83 -8.93 4.99 2.18
N GLN A 84 -7.73 4.44 2.12
CA GLN A 84 -6.59 4.92 2.90
C GLN A 84 -6.22 6.37 2.54
N TYR A 85 -6.20 6.70 1.26
CA TYR A 85 -5.95 8.07 0.80
C TYR A 85 -7.03 9.04 1.31
N GLN A 86 -8.32 8.69 1.18
CA GLN A 86 -9.43 9.51 1.67
C GLN A 86 -9.34 9.73 3.18
N TYR A 87 -8.99 8.71 3.94
CA TYR A 87 -8.77 8.83 5.38
C TYR A 87 -7.68 9.88 5.71
N TYR A 88 -6.54 9.83 5.02
CA TYR A 88 -5.47 10.80 5.26
C TYR A 88 -5.83 12.19 4.75
N GLU A 89 -6.57 12.31 3.66
CA GLU A 89 -7.05 13.60 3.16
C GLU A 89 -8.01 14.26 4.16
N GLU A 90 -8.92 13.51 4.74
CA GLU A 90 -9.82 14.00 5.78
C GLU A 90 -9.05 14.40 7.04
N ARG A 91 -8.13 13.58 7.50
CA ARG A 91 -7.23 13.88 8.62
C ARG A 91 -6.43 15.16 8.39
N LEU A 92 -5.93 15.37 7.18
CA LEU A 92 -5.20 16.58 6.82
C LEU A 92 -6.09 17.83 6.97
N LYS A 93 -7.33 17.76 6.49
CA LYS A 93 -8.29 18.87 6.63
C LYS A 93 -8.58 19.18 8.10
N ASP A 94 -8.78 18.16 8.92
CA ASP A 94 -8.99 18.33 10.36
C ASP A 94 -7.78 18.95 11.06
N GLU A 95 -6.57 18.49 10.75
CA GLU A 95 -5.35 19.08 11.31
C GLU A 95 -5.14 20.53 10.89
N GLN A 96 -5.45 20.88 9.64
CA GLN A 96 -5.39 22.27 9.18
C GLN A 96 -6.36 23.15 9.95
N ARG A 97 -7.61 22.69 10.14
CA ARG A 97 -8.63 23.41 10.95
C ARG A 97 -8.17 23.59 12.39
N VAL A 98 -7.65 22.56 13.01
CA VAL A 98 -7.12 22.62 14.36
C VAL A 98 -5.95 23.61 14.45
N ARG A 99 -5.03 23.60 13.45
CA ARG A 99 -3.91 24.54 13.38
C ARG A 99 -4.37 26.00 13.28
N GLU A 100 -5.40 26.28 12.49
CA GLU A 100 -6.01 27.61 12.37
C GLU A 100 -6.58 28.06 13.73
N ILE A 101 -7.34 27.21 14.42
CA ILE A 101 -7.88 27.49 15.73
C ILE A 101 -6.76 27.81 16.75
N TYR A 102 -5.68 27.02 16.75
CA TYR A 102 -4.54 27.28 17.64
C TYR A 102 -3.82 28.57 17.31
N HIS A 103 -3.66 28.90 16.03
CA HIS A 103 -3.08 30.17 15.61
C HIS A 103 -3.92 31.37 16.11
N ASP A 104 -5.23 31.29 15.98
CA ASP A 104 -6.15 32.34 16.43
C ASP A 104 -6.17 32.46 17.95
N MET A 105 -6.18 31.33 18.67
CA MET A 105 -6.03 31.32 20.12
C MET A 105 -4.72 31.97 20.59
N LYS A 106 -3.61 31.67 19.93
CA LYS A 106 -2.31 32.29 20.22
C LYS A 106 -2.36 33.81 20.03
N ASN A 107 -2.98 34.27 18.94
CA ASN A 107 -3.14 35.70 18.68
C ASN A 107 -4.04 36.38 19.74
N HIS A 108 -5.15 35.75 20.11
CA HIS A 108 -6.01 36.26 21.18
C HIS A 108 -5.27 36.36 22.53
N LEU A 109 -4.47 35.36 22.88
CA LEU A 109 -3.66 35.40 24.11
C LEU A 109 -2.61 36.51 24.09
N LEU A 110 -1.98 36.78 22.93
CA LEU A 110 -1.04 37.90 22.78
C LEU A 110 -1.72 39.25 22.98
N VAL A 111 -2.93 39.44 22.44
CA VAL A 111 -3.74 40.67 22.64
C VAL A 111 -4.12 40.85 24.10
N LEU A 112 -4.61 39.79 24.77
CA LEU A 112 -4.92 39.81 26.19
C LEU A 112 -3.71 40.15 27.05
N GLN A 113 -2.54 39.60 26.72
CA GLN A 113 -1.28 39.88 27.40
C GLN A 113 -0.84 41.34 27.23
N ALA A 114 -1.05 41.93 26.05
CA ALA A 114 -0.76 43.35 25.78
C ALA A 114 -1.69 44.25 26.60
N GLN A 115 -2.99 43.96 26.61
CA GLN A 115 -4.01 44.71 27.39
C GLN A 115 -3.73 44.68 28.91
N LEU A 116 -3.28 43.52 29.43
CA LEU A 116 -2.89 43.38 30.84
C LEU A 116 -1.63 44.23 31.17
N LYS A 117 -0.72 44.39 30.26
CA LYS A 117 0.49 45.23 30.40
C LYS A 117 0.15 46.71 30.37
N GLU A 118 -0.85 47.09 29.58
CA GLU A 118 -1.26 48.49 29.39
C GLU A 118 -2.13 49.02 30.57
N SER A 119 -2.89 48.11 31.20
CA SER A 119 -3.76 48.45 32.40
C SER A 119 -2.90 48.62 33.66
N ARG A 120 -2.04 49.61 33.68
CA ARG A 120 -1.11 49.88 34.80
C ARG A 120 -1.74 50.43 36.07
N ASN A 121 -3.04 50.77 36.10
CA ASN A 121 -3.64 51.61 37.11
C ASN A 121 -4.71 50.96 38.01
N THR A 122 -4.62 49.70 38.35
CA THR A 122 -5.57 49.10 39.28
C THR A 122 -4.87 48.27 40.37
N ASP A 123 -5.30 48.50 41.60
CA ASP A 123 -4.81 48.08 42.92
C ASP A 123 -4.85 46.54 43.20
N ASN A 124 -4.72 45.69 42.20
CA ASN A 124 -4.88 44.25 42.30
C ASN A 124 -3.66 43.49 41.71
N GLN A 125 -2.45 43.77 42.23
CA GLN A 125 -1.20 43.09 41.78
C GLN A 125 -1.24 41.54 41.87
N GLY A 126 -1.93 40.98 42.85
CA GLY A 126 -2.03 39.54 43.05
C GLY A 126 -2.83 38.84 41.95
N LYS A 127 -4.02 39.38 41.60
CA LYS A 127 -4.87 38.82 40.53
C LYS A 127 -4.21 38.94 39.16
N ARG A 128 -3.44 40.00 38.96
CA ARG A 128 -2.69 40.20 37.70
C ARG A 128 -1.59 39.18 37.49
N GLN A 129 -0.77 38.89 38.50
CA GLN A 129 0.26 37.85 38.47
C GLN A 129 -0.32 36.45 38.20
N GLU A 130 -1.49 36.17 38.77
CA GLU A 130 -2.19 34.91 38.56
C GLU A 130 -2.69 34.80 37.12
N THR A 131 -3.25 35.85 36.54
CA THR A 131 -3.72 35.91 35.15
C THR A 131 -2.52 35.80 34.16
N GLU A 132 -1.40 36.48 34.42
CA GLU A 132 -0.18 36.39 33.60
C GLU A 132 0.40 34.98 33.63
N LYS A 133 0.41 34.31 34.79
CA LYS A 133 0.81 32.89 34.90
C LYS A 133 -0.14 31.96 34.13
N MET A 134 -1.43 32.21 34.15
CA MET A 134 -2.43 31.40 33.43
C MET A 134 -2.28 31.55 31.91
N ILE A 135 -2.09 32.80 31.45
CA ILE A 135 -1.82 33.06 30.00
C ILE A 135 -0.52 32.38 29.54
N SER A 136 0.55 32.50 30.33
CA SER A 136 1.83 31.84 29.97
C SER A 136 1.71 30.31 29.99
N LYS A 137 0.94 29.73 30.88
CA LYS A 137 0.64 28.29 30.89
C LYS A 137 -0.14 27.87 29.63
N LEU A 138 -1.19 28.60 29.25
CA LEU A 138 -1.96 28.37 28.04
C LEU A 138 -1.10 28.52 26.76
N GLN A 139 -0.21 29.54 26.73
CA GLN A 139 0.72 29.73 25.61
C GLN A 139 1.70 28.55 25.47
N ASN A 140 2.18 28.00 26.58
CA ASN A 140 3.07 26.82 26.58
C ASN A 140 2.30 25.56 26.13
N GLU A 141 1.06 25.36 26.57
CA GLU A 141 0.21 24.27 26.13
C GLU A 141 -0.09 24.37 24.62
N ILE A 142 -0.43 25.56 24.12
CA ILE A 142 -0.64 25.83 22.69
C ILE A 142 0.65 25.60 21.91
N SER A 143 1.80 26.02 22.43
CA SER A 143 3.11 25.81 21.76
C SER A 143 3.53 24.34 21.74
N ALA A 144 3.18 23.58 22.78
CA ALA A 144 3.42 22.15 22.83
C ALA A 144 2.60 21.37 21.77
N TYR A 145 1.40 21.83 21.47
CA TYR A 145 0.61 21.30 20.35
C TYR A 145 1.20 21.66 18.97
N GLY A 146 2.04 22.69 18.90
CA GLY A 146 2.73 23.13 17.68
C GLY A 146 3.99 22.35 17.32
N ASN A 147 4.45 21.39 18.15
CA ASN A 147 5.56 20.51 17.84
C ASN A 147 5.10 19.37 16.90
N TYR A 148 4.76 19.76 15.68
CA TYR A 148 4.42 18.83 14.61
C TYR A 148 5.70 18.37 13.89
N ILE A 149 5.67 17.12 13.41
CA ILE A 149 6.62 16.63 12.42
C ILE A 149 6.50 17.56 11.21
N GLN A 150 7.60 18.18 10.79
CA GLN A 150 7.66 19.05 9.63
C GLN A 150 8.60 18.43 8.61
N THR A 151 8.08 17.59 7.73
CA THR A 151 8.85 16.98 6.64
C THR A 151 9.00 17.91 5.44
N GLY A 152 8.25 19.00 5.38
CA GLY A 152 8.10 19.83 4.19
C GLY A 152 6.92 19.40 3.30
N ASN A 153 6.17 18.35 3.68
CA ASN A 153 4.95 17.90 3.01
C ASN A 153 3.86 17.57 4.04
N ALA A 154 2.82 18.40 4.07
CA ALA A 154 1.74 18.30 5.08
C ALA A 154 0.98 16.96 5.01
N PHE A 155 0.88 16.32 3.85
CA PHE A 155 0.22 15.03 3.71
C PHE A 155 1.07 13.90 4.32
N LEU A 156 2.39 13.94 4.10
CA LEU A 156 3.33 13.01 4.73
C LEU A 156 3.40 13.20 6.25
N ASP A 157 3.29 14.44 6.74
CA ASP A 157 3.26 14.73 8.19
C ASP A 157 2.11 14.00 8.88
N VAL A 158 0.92 13.97 8.25
CA VAL A 158 -0.26 13.27 8.78
C VAL A 158 -0.04 11.75 8.80
N ILE A 159 0.52 11.18 7.73
CA ILE A 159 0.81 9.74 7.65
C ILE A 159 1.82 9.35 8.74
N LEU A 160 2.90 10.11 8.87
CA LEU A 160 3.94 9.84 9.88
C LEU A 160 3.39 9.90 11.29
N LYS A 161 2.60 10.91 11.59
CA LYS A 161 1.96 11.06 12.91
C LYS A 161 1.11 9.84 13.26
N ASP A 162 0.27 9.37 12.32
CA ASP A 162 -0.56 8.19 12.48
C ASP A 162 0.29 6.92 12.70
N LYS A 163 1.30 6.71 11.85
CA LYS A 163 2.15 5.52 11.91
C LYS A 163 3.08 5.49 13.11
N MET A 164 3.60 6.64 13.54
CA MET A 164 4.38 6.75 14.77
C MET A 164 3.51 6.49 16.01
N ALA A 165 2.24 6.93 16.03
CA ALA A 165 1.32 6.60 17.10
C ALA A 165 1.06 5.09 17.16
N GLN A 166 0.80 4.43 16.02
CA GLN A 166 0.63 2.98 15.94
C GLN A 166 1.89 2.22 16.37
N ALA A 167 3.08 2.69 15.97
CA ALA A 167 4.36 2.11 16.36
C ALA A 167 4.58 2.19 17.88
N LYS A 168 4.28 3.35 18.47
CA LYS A 168 4.36 3.56 19.92
C LYS A 168 3.45 2.64 20.72
N GLU A 169 2.21 2.43 20.27
CA GLU A 169 1.29 1.47 20.90
C GLU A 169 1.82 0.04 20.88
N LYS A 170 2.62 -0.29 19.85
CA LYS A 170 3.23 -1.62 19.65
C LYS A 170 4.65 -1.72 20.17
N GLN A 171 5.11 -0.72 20.93
CA GLN A 171 6.45 -0.64 21.50
C GLN A 171 7.56 -0.80 20.46
N ILE A 172 7.40 -0.11 19.33
CA ILE A 172 8.38 -0.05 18.25
C ILE A 172 9.11 1.28 18.35
N ASP A 173 10.44 1.26 18.38
CA ASP A 173 11.27 2.47 18.30
C ASP A 173 11.23 3.00 16.86
N PHE A 174 10.68 4.20 16.66
CA PHE A 174 10.46 4.79 15.35
C PHE A 174 11.25 6.10 15.21
N LEU A 175 12.28 6.08 14.37
CA LEU A 175 13.15 7.23 14.10
C LEU A 175 12.87 7.78 12.69
N ALA A 176 12.61 9.08 12.58
CA ALA A 176 12.33 9.75 11.33
C ALA A 176 13.29 10.95 11.12
N GLU A 177 14.12 10.87 10.10
CA GLU A 177 14.99 11.95 9.62
C GLU A 177 14.57 12.31 8.19
N ILE A 178 13.56 13.15 8.05
CA ILE A 178 12.89 13.40 6.77
C ILE A 178 12.95 14.89 6.41
N ASP A 179 13.51 15.17 5.26
CA ASP A 179 13.33 16.41 4.50
C ASP A 179 12.71 16.07 3.15
N PHE A 180 11.40 16.31 3.03
CA PHE A 180 10.61 16.02 1.84
C PHE A 180 10.41 17.26 0.94
N SER A 181 11.13 18.35 1.19
CA SER A 181 11.05 19.61 0.42
C SER A 181 11.31 19.41 -1.09
N LYS A 182 12.12 18.42 -1.45
CA LYS A 182 12.41 18.03 -2.83
C LYS A 182 11.47 16.95 -3.40
N GLY A 183 10.58 16.39 -2.59
CA GLY A 183 9.59 15.39 -2.99
C GLY A 183 8.24 15.97 -3.42
N GLY A 184 8.11 17.28 -3.56
CA GLY A 184 6.85 17.97 -3.87
C GLY A 184 6.21 17.61 -5.22
N PHE A 185 6.95 16.93 -6.10
CA PHE A 185 6.45 16.42 -7.38
C PHE A 185 5.63 15.12 -7.24
N ILE A 186 5.68 14.46 -6.07
CA ILE A 186 4.97 13.20 -5.82
C ILE A 186 3.55 13.54 -5.34
N GLU A 187 2.55 13.00 -6.02
CA GLU A 187 1.14 13.20 -5.68
C GLU A 187 0.76 12.55 -4.34
N GLY A 188 -0.22 13.12 -3.62
CA GLY A 188 -0.66 12.65 -2.32
C GLY A 188 -1.11 11.18 -2.30
N LEU A 189 -1.76 10.71 -3.37
CA LEU A 189 -2.15 9.30 -3.51
C LEU A 189 -0.92 8.37 -3.55
N ASP A 190 0.14 8.78 -4.27
CA ASP A 190 1.36 8.00 -4.36
C ASP A 190 2.17 8.08 -3.07
N ILE A 191 2.19 9.24 -2.39
CA ILE A 191 2.77 9.36 -1.03
C ILE A 191 2.06 8.39 -0.07
N SER A 192 0.72 8.38 -0.07
CA SER A 192 -0.08 7.43 0.74
C SER A 192 0.25 5.98 0.41
N THR A 193 0.36 5.66 -0.88
CA THR A 193 0.67 4.32 -1.34
C THR A 193 2.07 3.87 -0.93
N ILE A 194 3.08 4.72 -1.15
CA ILE A 194 4.47 4.39 -0.84
C ILE A 194 4.68 4.26 0.67
N PHE A 195 4.40 5.34 1.41
CA PHE A 195 4.67 5.38 2.85
C PHE A 195 3.69 4.53 3.65
N GLY A 196 2.40 4.50 3.27
CA GLY A 196 1.39 3.68 3.92
C GLY A 196 1.76 2.19 3.86
N ASN A 197 1.99 1.66 2.66
CA ASN A 197 2.36 0.25 2.52
C ASN A 197 3.73 -0.07 3.13
N ALA A 198 4.71 0.83 3.00
CA ALA A 198 6.04 0.60 3.56
C ALA A 198 6.01 0.54 5.09
N PHE A 199 5.33 1.48 5.75
CA PHE A 199 5.21 1.48 7.21
C PHE A 199 4.32 0.36 7.75
N ASP A 200 3.23 0.01 7.07
CA ASP A 200 2.40 -1.14 7.44
C ASP A 200 3.22 -2.44 7.43
N ASN A 201 3.99 -2.66 6.35
CA ASN A 201 4.89 -3.82 6.25
C ASN A 201 5.97 -3.81 7.36
N ALA A 202 6.55 -2.64 7.64
CA ALA A 202 7.57 -2.48 8.66
C ALA A 202 7.02 -2.78 10.07
N ILE A 203 5.82 -2.25 10.39
CA ILE A 203 5.13 -2.51 11.66
C ILE A 203 4.79 -4.00 11.79
N GLU A 204 4.24 -4.62 10.73
CA GLU A 204 3.92 -6.05 10.72
C GLU A 204 5.16 -6.93 10.92
N ALA A 205 6.29 -6.56 10.34
CA ALA A 205 7.54 -7.29 10.54
C ALA A 205 8.05 -7.15 11.98
N CYS A 206 8.05 -5.93 12.52
CA CYS A 206 8.52 -5.63 13.87
C CYS A 206 7.72 -6.36 14.97
N ILE A 207 6.38 -6.46 14.84
CA ILE A 207 5.56 -7.15 15.86
C ILE A 207 5.88 -8.65 16.00
N LYS A 208 6.49 -9.26 15.00
CA LYS A 208 6.96 -10.65 15.05
C LYS A 208 8.23 -10.84 15.88
N LEU A 209 8.87 -9.75 16.33
CA LEU A 209 10.10 -9.72 17.10
C LEU A 209 9.82 -9.40 18.59
N PRO A 210 10.75 -9.71 19.50
CA PRO A 210 10.73 -9.22 20.89
C PRO A 210 10.73 -7.67 20.91
N GLU A 211 10.03 -7.07 21.87
CA GLU A 211 9.84 -5.61 21.96
C GLU A 211 11.14 -4.80 21.89
N LYS A 212 12.21 -5.29 22.54
CA LYS A 212 13.51 -4.62 22.59
C LYS A 212 14.28 -4.60 21.25
N GLU A 213 13.84 -5.38 20.28
CA GLU A 213 14.48 -5.50 18.97
C GLU A 213 13.68 -4.76 17.88
N ARG A 214 12.52 -4.18 18.23
CA ARG A 214 11.62 -3.53 17.28
C ARG A 214 12.09 -2.13 16.96
N MET A 215 12.52 -1.92 15.74
CA MET A 215 12.99 -0.62 15.26
C MET A 215 12.50 -0.36 13.83
N ILE A 216 12.11 0.89 13.58
CA ILE A 216 11.82 1.41 12.23
C ILE A 216 12.60 2.70 12.08
N THR A 217 13.34 2.85 10.99
CA THR A 217 13.99 4.10 10.63
C THR A 217 13.54 4.54 9.25
N VAL A 218 13.36 5.85 9.09
CA VAL A 218 13.08 6.44 7.79
C VAL A 218 13.96 7.66 7.59
N LYS A 219 14.65 7.71 6.45
CA LYS A 219 15.53 8.80 6.06
C LYS A 219 15.23 9.24 4.65
N THR A 220 15.31 10.54 4.43
CA THR A 220 15.27 11.10 3.08
C THR A 220 16.47 12.02 2.86
N GLY A 221 16.83 12.19 1.60
CA GLY A 221 17.94 13.07 1.25
C GLY A 221 18.11 13.23 -0.25
N VAL A 222 18.97 14.16 -0.63
CA VAL A 222 19.33 14.35 -2.05
C VAL A 222 20.79 13.94 -2.24
N ARG A 223 21.02 13.06 -3.21
CA ARG A 223 22.37 12.62 -3.58
C ARG A 223 22.49 12.47 -5.09
N ASN A 224 23.49 13.12 -5.70
CA ASN A 224 23.82 13.01 -7.13
C ASN A 224 22.59 13.19 -8.05
N HIS A 225 21.80 14.26 -7.87
CA HIS A 225 20.57 14.55 -8.62
C HIS A 225 19.42 13.52 -8.43
N PHE A 226 19.49 12.71 -7.37
CA PHE A 226 18.39 11.83 -6.98
C PHE A 226 17.84 12.24 -5.62
N PHE A 227 16.51 12.18 -5.49
CA PHE A 227 15.84 12.20 -4.20
C PHE A 227 15.74 10.76 -3.70
N LEU A 228 16.35 10.51 -2.55
CA LEU A 228 16.42 9.19 -1.92
C LEU A 228 15.42 9.11 -0.77
N ILE A 229 14.70 8.00 -0.70
CA ILE A 229 13.92 7.59 0.47
C ILE A 229 14.46 6.22 0.90
N LEU A 230 14.86 6.11 2.17
CA LEU A 230 15.32 4.87 2.78
C LEU A 230 14.42 4.56 3.98
N ILE A 231 13.78 3.40 3.96
CA ILE A 231 12.97 2.90 5.07
C ILE A 231 13.55 1.56 5.48
N GLU A 232 13.92 1.45 6.76
CA GLU A 232 14.54 0.25 7.32
C GLU A 232 13.74 -0.20 8.54
N ASN A 233 13.61 -1.49 8.73
CA ASN A 233 12.99 -2.06 9.91
C ASN A 233 13.66 -3.37 10.32
N SER A 234 13.61 -3.66 11.61
CA SER A 234 13.97 -4.97 12.13
C SER A 234 13.00 -6.03 11.61
N ALA A 235 13.52 -7.17 11.17
CA ALA A 235 12.73 -8.28 10.68
C ALA A 235 13.38 -9.62 11.07
N LYS A 236 12.56 -10.65 11.26
CA LYS A 236 13.05 -12.01 11.47
C LYS A 236 13.56 -12.58 10.14
N ASP A 237 14.58 -13.45 10.21
CA ASP A 237 15.16 -14.07 9.02
C ASP A 237 14.09 -14.82 8.20
N PHE A 238 14.00 -14.48 6.93
CA PHE A 238 13.00 -15.01 6.00
C PHE A 238 13.38 -16.39 5.42
N SER A 239 14.55 -16.92 5.78
CA SER A 239 15.11 -18.12 5.12
C SER A 239 14.38 -19.43 5.42
N GLU A 240 13.45 -19.48 6.37
CA GLU A 240 12.89 -20.77 6.81
C GLU A 240 11.38 -20.98 6.66
N THR A 241 10.55 -19.97 6.36
CA THR A 241 9.07 -20.15 6.45
C THR A 241 8.21 -19.39 5.46
N THR A 242 8.66 -19.00 4.28
CA THR A 242 7.74 -18.47 3.28
C THR A 242 7.08 -19.63 2.52
N THR A 243 5.91 -20.04 2.95
CA THR A 243 5.00 -20.81 2.12
C THR A 243 4.57 -19.95 0.93
N LYS A 244 4.40 -20.59 -0.25
CA LYS A 244 3.98 -19.90 -1.50
C LYS A 244 2.69 -19.05 -1.35
N GLU A 245 1.90 -19.28 -0.29
CA GLU A 245 0.69 -18.51 0.04
C GLU A 245 1.01 -17.15 0.69
N ASP A 246 2.06 -17.06 1.53
CA ASP A 246 2.49 -15.80 2.15
C ASP A 246 3.08 -14.83 1.11
N ASP A 247 3.85 -15.32 0.16
CA ASP A 247 4.38 -14.52 -0.96
C ASP A 247 3.26 -13.92 -1.83
N PHE A 248 2.14 -14.64 -1.96
CA PHE A 248 1.00 -14.19 -2.76
C PHE A 248 0.16 -13.11 -2.04
N LEU A 249 0.10 -13.11 -0.70
CA LEU A 249 -0.60 -12.10 0.10
C LEU A 249 0.23 -10.82 0.30
N HIS A 250 1.56 -10.94 0.48
CA HIS A 250 2.47 -9.81 0.65
C HIS A 250 2.92 -9.14 -0.66
N GLY A 251 2.70 -9.78 -1.81
CA GLY A 251 3.15 -9.28 -3.12
C GLY A 251 2.49 -7.96 -3.59
N PHE A 252 1.28 -7.65 -3.13
CA PHE A 252 0.54 -6.47 -3.60
C PHE A 252 1.09 -5.16 -3.06
N GLY A 253 1.51 -5.09 -1.80
CA GLY A 253 2.09 -3.88 -1.21
C GLY A 253 3.37 -3.45 -1.93
N LYS A 254 4.30 -4.38 -2.16
CA LYS A 254 5.54 -4.13 -2.91
C LYS A 254 5.24 -3.71 -4.35
N LYS A 255 4.33 -4.40 -5.04
CA LYS A 255 3.92 -4.09 -6.41
C LYS A 255 3.27 -2.71 -6.53
N ASN A 256 2.47 -2.30 -5.55
CA ASN A 256 1.86 -0.97 -5.51
C ASN A 256 2.90 0.12 -5.30
N ILE A 257 3.84 -0.06 -4.37
CA ILE A 257 4.98 0.84 -4.18
C ILE A 257 5.75 0.97 -5.49
N GLN A 258 6.10 -0.14 -6.12
CA GLN A 258 6.85 -0.15 -7.38
C GLN A 258 6.12 0.62 -8.48
N LYS A 259 4.83 0.35 -8.70
CA LYS A 259 4.00 1.06 -9.71
C LYS A 259 3.95 2.58 -9.44
N SER A 260 3.81 2.99 -8.18
CA SER A 260 3.80 4.41 -7.81
C SER A 260 5.16 5.07 -8.04
N VAL A 261 6.25 4.38 -7.74
CA VAL A 261 7.61 4.89 -7.96
C VAL A 261 7.95 4.99 -9.45
N GLU A 262 7.62 3.98 -10.25
CA GLU A 262 7.85 3.94 -11.70
C GLU A 262 7.12 5.06 -12.45
N ARG A 263 5.98 5.55 -11.94
CA ARG A 263 5.24 6.70 -12.51
C ARG A 263 6.10 7.96 -12.59
N TYR A 264 7.04 8.11 -11.67
CA TYR A 264 7.99 9.24 -11.61
C TYR A 264 9.38 8.87 -12.12
N GLN A 265 9.50 7.83 -12.95
CA GLN A 265 10.77 7.32 -13.48
C GLN A 265 11.75 6.92 -12.35
N GLY A 266 11.23 6.67 -11.17
CA GLY A 266 11.98 6.22 -10.02
C GLY A 266 12.26 4.72 -10.05
N SER A 267 13.14 4.29 -9.17
CA SER A 267 13.45 2.88 -8.94
C SER A 267 13.36 2.57 -7.45
N CYS A 268 13.00 1.32 -7.13
CA CYS A 268 12.97 0.84 -5.76
C CYS A 268 13.70 -0.50 -5.65
N GLN A 269 14.42 -0.69 -4.56
CA GLN A 269 15.12 -1.91 -4.23
C GLN A 269 14.78 -2.33 -2.80
N TRP A 270 14.59 -3.63 -2.62
CA TRP A 270 14.39 -4.26 -1.33
C TRP A 270 15.60 -5.12 -1.02
N ASN A 271 16.14 -4.97 0.18
CA ASN A 271 17.25 -5.78 0.68
C ASN A 271 16.92 -6.32 2.07
N TYR A 272 17.46 -7.48 2.40
CA TYR A 272 17.42 -8.05 3.74
C TYR A 272 18.83 -8.48 4.11
N GLU A 273 19.35 -7.92 5.19
CA GLU A 273 20.69 -8.22 5.66
C GLU A 273 20.77 -8.06 7.19
N ASN A 274 21.35 -9.04 7.87
CA ASN A 274 21.63 -8.99 9.32
C ASN A 274 20.40 -8.67 10.19
N GLY A 275 19.22 -9.20 9.87
CA GLY A 275 18.00 -8.94 10.63
C GLY A 275 17.31 -7.61 10.32
N ILE A 276 17.80 -6.87 9.31
CA ILE A 276 17.23 -5.60 8.87
C ILE A 276 16.68 -5.76 7.44
N PHE A 277 15.42 -5.40 7.28
CA PHE A 277 14.81 -5.24 5.97
C PHE A 277 14.87 -3.77 5.56
N SER A 278 15.31 -3.48 4.35
CA SER A 278 15.43 -2.12 3.83
C SER A 278 14.70 -1.96 2.49
N LEU A 279 13.99 -0.85 2.37
CA LEU A 279 13.41 -0.34 1.13
C LEU A 279 14.13 0.95 0.76
N SER A 280 14.83 0.93 -0.38
CA SER A 280 15.49 2.10 -0.96
C SER A 280 14.75 2.54 -2.22
N ILE A 281 14.34 3.81 -2.27
CA ILE A 281 13.64 4.42 -3.40
C ILE A 281 14.47 5.60 -3.90
N LEU A 282 14.68 5.66 -5.22
CA LEU A 282 15.40 6.73 -5.90
C LEU A 282 14.48 7.38 -6.94
N PHE A 283 14.31 8.68 -6.84
CA PHE A 283 13.61 9.48 -7.85
C PHE A 283 14.63 10.41 -8.52
N PRO A 284 14.70 10.44 -9.87
CA PRO A 284 15.54 11.40 -10.57
C PRO A 284 14.99 12.82 -10.36
N LEU A 285 15.84 13.72 -9.87
CA LEU A 285 15.53 15.14 -9.85
C LEU A 285 15.90 15.70 -11.21
N GLN A 286 14.89 16.04 -12.01
CA GLN A 286 15.12 16.78 -13.24
C GLN A 286 15.71 18.14 -12.86
N ASN A 287 16.77 18.58 -13.56
CA ASN A 287 17.34 19.90 -13.38
C ASN A 287 16.24 20.94 -13.62
N ILE A 288 15.72 21.54 -12.54
CA ILE A 288 14.88 22.73 -12.59
C ILE A 288 15.81 23.93 -12.56
#